data_f50515e47b63a9408d6b99825dac8b5b
#
_entry.id   f50515e47b63a9408d6b99825dac8b5b
#
_cell.length_a   1.000
_cell.length_b   1.000
_cell.length_c   1.000
_cell.angle_alpha   90.00
_cell.angle_beta   90.00
_cell.angle_gamma   90.00
#
_symmetry.space_group_name_H-M   'P 1'
#
loop_
_entity.id
_entity.type
_entity.pdbx_description
1 polymer ?
#
loop_
_entity_poly.entity_id
_entity_poly.type
_entity_poly.pdbx_seq_one_letter_code
_entity_poly.pdbx_strand_id
1 'polypeptide(L)'
;MSSRPALRCMPTLARAPLAAVQQALQGDGLRLNFGAVSLRLRSDSAALASQLQAVYGNFEFNDSDAWTDLHVEVVRQRGLRRYIAPQVVFRCDGREPFVPFPADSPLPLTEWGVNWLIGQRLNHLLLLHAGAVERDGLALILPAIPGSGKSTLTAALSLRGWRLLSDEFGAYDPALGAFRAMLKPVALKNQSINVIRAFEPSAPIGPLFPKTRKGTVAHLGADVVAVARCTEAAAPGAVILPKWTAGSATRLEPMGPDGVFMALAYNAFNYTTLGAVGFDAALRLARGCPGWTLIYSDLDDAVARIDTLWQGVLAKRAQPQNLVGEPA
;
A
#
# COMPACT_ATOMS: atom_id res chain seq x y z
N MET A 1 -40.45 -5.13 -14.09
CA MET A 1 -39.77 -4.08 -13.28
C MET A 1 -39.00 -4.77 -12.20
N SER A 2 -37.73 -5.00 -12.43
CA SER A 2 -36.85 -5.68 -11.47
C SER A 2 -36.29 -4.62 -10.50
N SER A 3 -36.74 -4.68 -9.24
CA SER A 3 -36.25 -3.84 -8.16
C SER A 3 -34.77 -4.22 -7.89
N ARG A 4 -33.85 -3.32 -8.21
CA ARG A 4 -32.46 -3.42 -7.73
C ARG A 4 -32.49 -3.51 -6.20
N PRO A 5 -31.86 -4.51 -5.57
CA PRO A 5 -31.76 -4.53 -4.11
C PRO A 5 -31.03 -3.27 -3.66
N ALA A 6 -31.62 -2.56 -2.68
CA ALA A 6 -30.97 -1.43 -2.04
C ALA A 6 -29.59 -1.90 -1.51
N LEU A 7 -28.53 -1.24 -1.95
CA LEU A 7 -27.18 -1.43 -1.41
C LEU A 7 -27.25 -1.20 0.11
N ARG A 8 -27.27 -2.26 0.89
CA ARG A 8 -27.07 -2.15 2.35
C ARG A 8 -25.67 -1.59 2.54
N CYS A 9 -25.59 -0.36 3.00
CA CYS A 9 -24.31 0.20 3.44
C CYS A 9 -23.78 -0.67 4.59
N MET A 10 -22.78 -1.48 4.30
CA MET A 10 -22.14 -2.32 5.31
C MET A 10 -21.44 -1.41 6.33
N PRO A 11 -21.52 -1.70 7.63
CA PRO A 11 -20.80 -0.91 8.62
C PRO A 11 -19.29 -1.02 8.37
N THR A 12 -18.55 0.04 8.67
CA THR A 12 -17.09 -0.02 8.64
C THR A 12 -16.55 -0.80 9.85
N LEU A 13 -15.32 -1.31 9.75
CA LEU A 13 -14.67 -2.02 10.85
C LEU A 13 -14.61 -1.19 12.14
N ALA A 14 -14.38 0.12 12.06
CA ALA A 14 -14.37 1.00 13.22
C ALA A 14 -15.74 1.10 13.92
N ARG A 15 -16.84 0.91 13.18
CA ARG A 15 -18.21 0.98 13.71
C ARG A 15 -18.77 -0.37 14.11
N ALA A 16 -18.16 -1.47 13.68
CA ALA A 16 -18.57 -2.80 14.05
C ALA A 16 -18.26 -3.06 15.54
N PRO A 17 -19.16 -3.74 16.30
CA PRO A 17 -18.83 -4.17 17.65
C PRO A 17 -17.57 -5.05 17.66
N LEU A 18 -16.65 -4.82 18.60
CA LEU A 18 -15.41 -5.60 18.70
C LEU A 18 -15.68 -7.12 18.79
N ALA A 19 -16.72 -7.51 19.51
CA ALA A 19 -17.14 -8.91 19.62
C ALA A 19 -17.54 -9.51 18.27
N ALA A 20 -18.20 -8.74 17.39
CA ALA A 20 -18.56 -9.19 16.05
C ALA A 20 -17.32 -9.38 15.18
N VAL A 21 -16.34 -8.48 15.26
CA VAL A 21 -15.06 -8.63 14.54
C VAL A 21 -14.29 -9.85 15.04
N GLN A 22 -14.26 -10.09 16.35
CA GLN A 22 -13.65 -11.29 16.93
C GLN A 22 -14.36 -12.57 16.47
N GLN A 23 -15.67 -12.57 16.45
CA GLN A 23 -16.47 -13.71 15.99
C GLN A 23 -16.22 -14.01 14.52
N ALA A 24 -16.18 -12.99 13.65
CA ALA A 24 -15.86 -13.14 12.24
C ALA A 24 -14.46 -13.74 12.04
N LEU A 25 -13.46 -13.23 12.76
CA LEU A 25 -12.07 -13.75 12.67
C LEU A 25 -11.96 -15.21 13.14
N GLN A 26 -12.76 -15.62 14.15
CA GLN A 26 -12.75 -16.99 14.68
C GLN A 26 -13.58 -17.97 13.84
N GLY A 27 -14.59 -17.46 13.13
CA GLY A 27 -15.48 -18.22 12.25
C GLY A 27 -14.90 -18.35 10.83
N ASP A 28 -15.66 -17.89 9.84
CA ASP A 28 -15.34 -18.02 8.41
C ASP A 28 -14.22 -17.06 7.97
N GLY A 29 -13.87 -16.11 8.81
CA GLY A 29 -12.83 -15.12 8.58
C GLY A 29 -13.37 -13.77 8.14
N LEU A 30 -12.59 -12.73 8.44
CA LEU A 30 -12.84 -11.35 8.02
C LEU A 30 -12.32 -11.16 6.59
N ARG A 31 -13.17 -10.61 5.71
CA ARG A 31 -12.78 -10.28 4.34
C ARG A 31 -12.28 -8.83 4.27
N LEU A 32 -11.09 -8.63 3.70
CA LEU A 32 -10.50 -7.31 3.41
C LEU A 32 -10.29 -7.19 1.90
N ASN A 33 -10.76 -6.09 1.31
CA ASN A 33 -10.58 -5.80 -0.10
C ASN A 33 -9.49 -4.74 -0.27
N PHE A 34 -8.37 -5.10 -0.90
CA PHE A 34 -7.26 -4.19 -1.15
C PHE A 34 -7.29 -3.56 -2.55
N GLY A 35 -8.32 -3.85 -3.33
CA GLY A 35 -8.47 -3.39 -4.71
C GLY A 35 -8.01 -4.42 -5.74
N ALA A 36 -6.71 -4.61 -5.93
CA ALA A 36 -6.17 -5.61 -6.86
C ALA A 36 -6.32 -7.04 -6.34
N VAL A 37 -6.50 -7.22 -5.05
CA VAL A 37 -6.61 -8.53 -4.39
C VAL A 37 -7.48 -8.43 -3.14
N SER A 38 -8.20 -9.49 -2.82
CA SER A 38 -8.98 -9.65 -1.60
C SER A 38 -8.36 -10.71 -0.68
N LEU A 39 -8.44 -10.46 0.62
CA LEU A 39 -7.91 -11.31 1.68
C LEU A 39 -9.02 -11.82 2.58
N ARG A 40 -9.01 -13.11 2.91
CA ARG A 40 -9.74 -13.69 4.03
C ARG A 40 -8.78 -13.98 5.17
N LEU A 41 -9.01 -13.32 6.30
CA LEU A 41 -8.18 -13.41 7.49
C LEU A 41 -8.92 -14.11 8.61
N ARG A 42 -8.35 -15.21 9.13
CA ARG A 42 -8.82 -15.91 10.32
C ARG A 42 -7.84 -15.71 11.47
N SER A 43 -8.38 -15.61 12.70
CA SER A 43 -7.55 -15.46 13.90
C SER A 43 -8.29 -15.86 15.16
N ASP A 44 -7.55 -16.45 16.09
CA ASP A 44 -7.98 -16.66 17.49
C ASP A 44 -7.38 -15.61 18.45
N SER A 45 -6.66 -14.61 17.91
CA SER A 45 -6.06 -13.53 18.69
C SER A 45 -7.05 -12.39 18.94
N ALA A 46 -7.48 -12.21 20.17
CA ALA A 46 -8.35 -11.09 20.55
C ALA A 46 -7.67 -9.72 20.31
N ALA A 47 -6.33 -9.65 20.46
CA ALA A 47 -5.57 -8.44 20.20
C ALA A 47 -5.64 -8.02 18.72
N LEU A 48 -5.67 -8.98 17.78
CA LEU A 48 -5.72 -8.66 16.36
C LEU A 48 -6.99 -7.92 15.97
N ALA A 49 -8.15 -8.28 16.53
CA ALA A 49 -9.42 -7.64 16.23
C ALA A 49 -9.39 -6.13 16.53
N SER A 50 -8.95 -5.74 17.74
CA SER A 50 -8.82 -4.32 18.10
C SER A 50 -7.75 -3.59 17.29
N GLN A 51 -6.64 -4.24 16.96
CA GLN A 51 -5.59 -3.68 16.14
C GLN A 51 -6.05 -3.45 14.69
N LEU A 52 -6.85 -4.37 14.13
CA LEU A 52 -7.46 -4.20 12.81
C LEU A 52 -8.46 -3.03 12.81
N GLN A 53 -9.31 -2.91 13.83
CA GLN A 53 -10.22 -1.76 13.93
C GLN A 53 -9.47 -0.43 13.95
N ALA A 54 -8.31 -0.38 14.59
CA ALA A 54 -7.51 0.84 14.70
C ALA A 54 -6.90 1.28 13.36
N VAL A 55 -6.51 0.35 12.46
CA VAL A 55 -5.76 0.70 11.23
C VAL A 55 -6.51 0.40 9.93
N TYR A 56 -7.48 -0.52 9.96
CA TYR A 56 -8.40 -0.83 8.86
C TYR A 56 -9.82 -0.29 9.13
N GLY A 57 -9.95 0.67 10.04
CA GLY A 57 -11.23 1.16 10.54
C GLY A 57 -12.20 1.63 9.47
N ASN A 58 -11.71 2.20 8.36
CA ASN A 58 -12.51 2.66 7.23
C ASN A 58 -12.92 1.55 6.26
N PHE A 59 -12.32 0.35 6.34
CA PHE A 59 -12.72 -0.78 5.50
C PHE A 59 -14.10 -1.29 5.91
N GLU A 60 -14.83 -1.86 4.95
CA GLU A 60 -16.12 -2.49 5.23
C GLU A 60 -15.93 -3.69 6.15
N PHE A 61 -16.81 -3.80 7.16
CA PHE A 61 -16.93 -5.01 7.94
C PHE A 61 -17.69 -6.05 7.09
N ASN A 62 -16.96 -7.05 6.62
CA ASN A 62 -17.47 -8.06 5.72
C ASN A 62 -16.98 -9.45 6.12
N ASP A 63 -17.90 -10.29 6.58
CA ASP A 63 -17.72 -11.69 6.94
C ASP A 63 -18.40 -12.64 5.94
N SER A 64 -18.84 -12.13 4.78
CA SER A 64 -19.56 -12.90 3.76
C SER A 64 -18.71 -14.03 3.16
N ASP A 65 -19.39 -15.07 2.65
CA ASP A 65 -18.77 -16.20 1.92
C ASP A 65 -18.33 -15.86 0.49
N ALA A 66 -18.31 -14.57 0.14
CA ALA A 66 -17.85 -14.15 -1.17
C ALA A 66 -16.42 -14.63 -1.44
N TRP A 67 -16.14 -14.93 -2.71
CA TRP A 67 -14.81 -15.34 -3.16
C TRP A 67 -13.72 -14.37 -2.67
N THR A 68 -12.58 -14.94 -2.29
CA THR A 68 -11.37 -14.21 -1.88
C THR A 68 -10.14 -14.86 -2.50
N ASP A 69 -9.20 -14.02 -2.92
CA ASP A 69 -8.00 -14.45 -3.64
C ASP A 69 -6.97 -15.08 -2.70
N LEU A 70 -6.84 -14.56 -1.49
CA LEU A 70 -5.86 -14.99 -0.50
C LEU A 70 -6.54 -15.41 0.80
N HIS A 71 -6.06 -16.52 1.38
CA HIS A 71 -6.53 -17.04 2.66
C HIS A 71 -5.36 -17.15 3.61
N VAL A 72 -5.48 -16.50 4.77
CA VAL A 72 -4.44 -16.53 5.81
C VAL A 72 -5.05 -16.72 7.19
N GLU A 73 -4.24 -17.31 8.07
CA GLU A 73 -4.55 -17.42 9.49
C GLU A 73 -3.41 -16.83 10.32
N VAL A 74 -3.77 -16.07 11.34
CA VAL A 74 -2.84 -15.58 12.36
C VAL A 74 -3.33 -16.11 13.70
N VAL A 75 -2.74 -17.19 14.17
CA VAL A 75 -3.26 -17.94 15.31
C VAL A 75 -2.22 -18.08 16.41
N ARG A 76 -2.70 -18.24 17.64
CA ARG A 76 -1.85 -18.46 18.81
C ARG A 76 -1.14 -19.82 18.70
N GLN A 77 0.16 -19.81 18.97
CA GLN A 77 0.93 -21.04 19.03
C GLN A 77 0.45 -21.92 20.19
N ARG A 78 0.25 -23.20 19.90
CA ARG A 78 -0.16 -24.21 20.90
C ARG A 78 1.05 -24.77 21.66
N GLY A 79 0.78 -25.49 22.76
CA GLY A 79 1.81 -26.15 23.57
C GLY A 79 2.17 -25.40 24.86
N LEU A 80 3.14 -25.92 25.64
CA LEU A 80 3.52 -25.37 26.95
C LEU A 80 4.06 -23.96 26.89
N ARG A 81 4.72 -23.60 25.79
CA ARG A 81 5.33 -22.28 25.58
C ARG A 81 4.33 -21.13 25.63
N ARG A 82 3.03 -21.39 25.38
CA ARG A 82 1.95 -20.40 25.47
C ARG A 82 1.82 -19.73 26.85
N TYR A 83 2.28 -20.38 27.89
CA TYR A 83 2.20 -19.88 29.28
C TYR A 83 3.40 -19.03 29.69
N ILE A 84 4.57 -19.24 29.05
CA ILE A 84 5.83 -18.57 29.42
C ILE A 84 6.14 -17.42 28.46
N ALA A 85 5.98 -17.64 27.16
CA ALA A 85 6.25 -16.67 26.11
C ALA A 85 5.20 -16.85 24.99
N PRO A 86 3.96 -16.32 25.18
CA PRO A 86 2.89 -16.51 24.23
C PRO A 86 3.25 -15.90 22.86
N GLN A 87 3.00 -16.67 21.82
CA GLN A 87 3.35 -16.32 20.44
C GLN A 87 2.18 -16.56 19.49
N VAL A 88 2.22 -15.87 18.35
CA VAL A 88 1.33 -16.07 17.19
C VAL A 88 2.13 -16.52 15.99
N VAL A 89 1.50 -17.32 15.13
CA VAL A 89 2.06 -17.83 13.89
C VAL A 89 1.19 -17.40 12.71
N PHE A 90 1.83 -17.13 11.60
CA PHE A 90 1.16 -16.88 10.31
C PHE A 90 1.07 -18.19 9.55
N ARG A 91 -0.11 -18.50 9.02
CA ARG A 91 -0.38 -19.68 8.19
C ARG A 91 -1.01 -19.29 6.87
N CYS A 92 -0.56 -19.91 5.82
CA CYS A 92 -1.20 -19.89 4.51
C CYS A 92 -1.02 -21.25 3.83
N ASP A 93 -2.05 -21.73 3.16
CA ASP A 93 -2.05 -23.05 2.47
C ASP A 93 -1.54 -24.20 3.37
N GLY A 94 -1.91 -24.21 4.64
CA GLY A 94 -1.51 -25.22 5.62
C GLY A 94 -0.04 -25.16 6.07
N ARG A 95 0.73 -24.14 5.69
CA ARG A 95 2.15 -23.96 6.03
C ARG A 95 2.38 -22.77 6.94
N GLU A 96 3.44 -22.82 7.74
CA GLU A 96 3.94 -21.73 8.60
C GLU A 96 5.29 -21.21 8.02
N PRO A 97 5.25 -20.25 7.06
CA PRO A 97 6.46 -19.83 6.36
C PRO A 97 7.41 -18.99 7.23
N PHE A 98 6.97 -18.56 8.42
CA PHE A 98 7.74 -17.66 9.27
C PHE A 98 7.91 -18.20 10.69
N VAL A 99 8.95 -17.71 11.37
CA VAL A 99 9.09 -17.91 12.81
C VAL A 99 7.97 -17.17 13.56
N PRO A 100 7.54 -17.68 14.72
CA PRO A 100 6.50 -17.05 15.53
C PRO A 100 6.87 -15.63 15.98
N PHE A 101 5.85 -14.79 16.16
CA PHE A 101 5.94 -13.45 16.71
C PHE A 101 5.35 -13.39 18.12
N PRO A 102 5.71 -12.38 18.97
CA PRO A 102 5.05 -12.15 20.23
C PRO A 102 3.53 -12.03 20.09
N ALA A 103 2.77 -12.57 21.05
CA ALA A 103 1.31 -12.60 20.98
C ALA A 103 0.64 -11.21 21.07
N ASP A 104 1.37 -10.18 21.49
CA ASP A 104 0.94 -8.77 21.51
C ASP A 104 1.12 -8.07 20.15
N SER A 105 1.81 -8.72 19.21
CA SER A 105 2.19 -8.15 17.91
C SER A 105 1.62 -8.94 16.71
N PRO A 106 0.35 -9.39 16.71
CA PRO A 106 -0.22 -10.13 15.60
C PRO A 106 -0.40 -9.28 14.33
N LEU A 107 -0.69 -7.98 14.45
CA LEU A 107 -0.84 -7.08 13.29
C LEU A 107 0.45 -6.94 12.48
N PRO A 108 1.63 -6.65 13.04
CA PRO A 108 2.88 -6.63 12.27
C PRO A 108 3.18 -7.95 11.57
N LEU A 109 2.85 -9.09 12.17
CA LEU A 109 3.00 -10.41 11.53
C LEU A 109 2.02 -10.55 10.36
N THR A 110 0.77 -10.14 10.53
CA THR A 110 -0.25 -10.14 9.48
C THR A 110 0.21 -9.29 8.30
N GLU A 111 0.63 -8.04 8.55
CA GLU A 111 1.08 -7.12 7.51
C GLU A 111 2.29 -7.65 6.73
N TRP A 112 3.28 -8.18 7.44
CA TRP A 112 4.46 -8.76 6.82
C TRP A 112 4.14 -10.03 6.03
N GLY A 113 3.33 -10.92 6.61
CA GLY A 113 2.97 -12.19 5.97
C GLY A 113 2.11 -11.99 4.73
N VAL A 114 1.16 -11.05 4.77
CA VAL A 114 0.32 -10.70 3.61
C VAL A 114 1.17 -10.07 2.51
N ASN A 115 2.13 -9.18 2.82
CA ASN A 115 3.05 -8.64 1.81
C ASN A 115 3.88 -9.74 1.15
N TRP A 116 4.41 -10.66 1.93
CA TRP A 116 5.15 -11.80 1.39
C TRP A 116 4.26 -12.66 0.46
N LEU A 117 3.03 -12.95 0.87
CA LEU A 117 2.10 -13.77 0.09
C LEU A 117 1.69 -13.09 -1.23
N ILE A 118 1.42 -11.77 -1.20
CA ILE A 118 1.16 -10.95 -2.39
C ILE A 118 2.34 -11.07 -3.37
N GLY A 119 3.57 -10.85 -2.89
CA GLY A 119 4.77 -10.95 -3.72
C GLY A 119 4.99 -12.34 -4.34
N GLN A 120 4.49 -13.41 -3.70
CA GLN A 120 4.59 -14.78 -4.23
C GLN A 120 3.49 -15.14 -5.23
N ARG A 121 2.32 -14.50 -5.16
CA ARG A 121 1.11 -14.96 -5.87
C ARG A 121 0.67 -14.07 -7.03
N LEU A 122 0.89 -12.76 -6.97
CA LEU A 122 0.34 -11.82 -7.94
C LEU A 122 1.28 -11.58 -9.13
N ASN A 123 1.72 -12.67 -9.79
CA ASN A 123 2.64 -12.59 -10.93
C ASN A 123 1.95 -12.24 -12.27
N HIS A 124 0.69 -11.80 -12.26
CA HIS A 124 0.02 -11.17 -13.40
C HIS A 124 0.16 -9.63 -13.38
N LEU A 125 0.64 -9.06 -12.28
CA LEU A 125 0.92 -7.64 -12.11
C LEU A 125 2.43 -7.42 -12.03
N LEU A 126 2.93 -6.30 -12.57
CA LEU A 126 4.28 -5.84 -12.24
C LEU A 126 4.24 -5.18 -10.85
N LEU A 127 4.86 -5.82 -9.88
CA LEU A 127 4.89 -5.39 -8.48
C LEU A 127 6.15 -4.57 -8.21
N LEU A 128 6.00 -3.26 -8.11
CA LEU A 128 7.10 -2.34 -7.83
C LEU A 128 7.22 -2.11 -6.32
N HIS A 129 8.40 -2.22 -5.74
CA HIS A 129 8.68 -1.72 -4.38
C HIS A 129 8.59 -0.19 -4.38
N ALA A 130 7.39 0.30 -4.32
CA ALA A 130 7.09 1.71 -4.49
C ALA A 130 5.90 2.12 -3.64
N GLY A 131 5.93 3.35 -3.12
CA GLY A 131 4.71 4.05 -2.76
C GLY A 131 3.95 4.41 -4.04
N ALA A 132 2.63 4.40 -3.96
CA ALA A 132 1.75 4.79 -5.05
C ALA A 132 0.58 5.59 -4.50
N VAL A 133 0.39 6.77 -5.03
CA VAL A 133 -0.75 7.65 -4.72
C VAL A 133 -1.39 8.15 -6.01
N GLU A 134 -2.65 8.55 -5.95
CA GLU A 134 -3.39 9.01 -7.11
C GLU A 134 -3.98 10.39 -6.88
N ARG A 135 -3.97 11.22 -7.93
CA ARG A 135 -4.74 12.45 -8.01
C ARG A 135 -5.18 12.66 -9.46
N ASP A 136 -6.44 13.09 -9.66
CA ASP A 136 -7.03 13.37 -10.98
C ASP A 136 -6.97 12.18 -11.95
N GLY A 137 -7.13 10.95 -11.45
CA GLY A 137 -7.09 9.72 -12.25
C GLY A 137 -5.69 9.25 -12.63
N LEU A 138 -4.64 9.94 -12.19
CA LEU A 138 -3.24 9.64 -12.52
C LEU A 138 -2.47 9.19 -11.28
N ALA A 139 -1.69 8.12 -11.43
CA ALA A 139 -0.82 7.58 -10.39
C ALA A 139 0.55 8.29 -10.36
N LEU A 140 0.95 8.74 -9.19
CA LEU A 140 2.34 9.09 -8.87
C LEU A 140 3.00 7.90 -8.19
N ILE A 141 4.10 7.43 -8.78
CA ILE A 141 4.84 6.27 -8.29
C ILE A 141 6.14 6.72 -7.65
N LEU A 142 6.41 6.21 -6.45
CA LEU A 142 7.55 6.54 -5.62
C LEU A 142 8.44 5.31 -5.41
N PRO A 143 9.15 4.81 -6.46
CA PRO A 143 10.06 3.69 -6.29
C PRO A 143 11.24 4.13 -5.42
N ALA A 144 11.66 3.27 -4.48
CA ALA A 144 12.69 3.68 -3.56
C ALA A 144 13.36 2.52 -2.83
N ILE A 145 14.63 2.67 -2.57
CA ILE A 145 15.38 1.79 -1.66
C ILE A 145 14.97 2.04 -0.20
N PRO A 146 15.14 1.05 0.68
CA PRO A 146 14.88 1.23 2.11
C PRO A 146 15.66 2.42 2.70
N GLY A 147 14.98 3.22 3.51
CA GLY A 147 15.58 4.38 4.18
C GLY A 147 15.52 5.71 3.39
N SER A 148 15.04 5.72 2.17
CA SER A 148 14.92 6.93 1.32
C SER A 148 13.82 7.93 1.74
N GLY A 149 12.99 7.60 2.73
CA GLY A 149 11.84 8.42 3.12
C GLY A 149 10.53 8.08 2.40
N LYS A 150 10.49 7.04 1.54
CA LYS A 150 9.32 6.62 0.75
C LYS A 150 8.01 6.56 1.54
N SER A 151 7.94 5.72 2.58
CA SER A 151 6.70 5.53 3.37
C SER A 151 6.27 6.80 4.10
N THR A 152 7.23 7.61 4.56
CA THR A 152 6.94 8.89 5.19
C THR A 152 6.33 9.88 4.19
N LEU A 153 6.90 9.97 2.98
CA LEU A 153 6.37 10.82 1.92
C LEU A 153 5.02 10.32 1.39
N THR A 154 4.86 9.00 1.22
CA THR A 154 3.57 8.40 0.82
C THR A 154 2.48 8.72 1.84
N ALA A 155 2.78 8.61 3.14
CA ALA A 155 1.88 8.99 4.23
C ALA A 155 1.54 10.48 4.19
N ALA A 156 2.55 11.36 4.03
CA ALA A 156 2.34 12.80 3.96
C ALA A 156 1.44 13.19 2.78
N LEU A 157 1.67 12.64 1.58
CA LEU A 157 0.84 12.87 0.41
C LEU A 157 -0.60 12.40 0.67
N SER A 158 -0.81 11.22 1.26
CA SER A 158 -2.17 10.74 1.56
C SER A 158 -2.89 11.64 2.56
N LEU A 159 -2.18 12.20 3.56
CA LEU A 159 -2.72 13.15 4.52
C LEU A 159 -2.98 14.56 3.92
N ARG A 160 -2.47 14.85 2.74
CA ARG A 160 -2.71 16.09 1.96
C ARG A 160 -3.62 15.87 0.75
N GLY A 161 -4.48 14.83 0.79
CA GLY A 161 -5.56 14.62 -0.16
C GLY A 161 -5.19 13.86 -1.44
N TRP A 162 -4.01 13.24 -1.51
CA TRP A 162 -3.72 12.24 -2.51
C TRP A 162 -4.37 10.91 -2.13
N ARG A 163 -5.11 10.28 -3.02
CA ARG A 163 -5.68 8.95 -2.77
C ARG A 163 -4.57 7.92 -2.67
N LEU A 164 -4.44 7.27 -1.53
CA LEU A 164 -3.49 6.18 -1.34
C LEU A 164 -3.86 4.99 -2.22
N LEU A 165 -2.93 4.52 -3.04
CA LEU A 165 -3.04 3.23 -3.73
C LEU A 165 -2.26 2.15 -2.98
N SER A 166 -1.03 2.45 -2.56
CA SER A 166 -0.19 1.51 -1.81
C SER A 166 1.04 2.22 -1.22
N ASP A 167 1.63 1.66 -0.16
CA ASP A 167 2.97 2.04 0.30
C ASP A 167 4.05 1.01 -0.05
N GLU A 168 3.69 -0.24 -0.26
CA GLU A 168 4.67 -1.33 -0.47
C GLU A 168 4.71 -1.81 -1.92
N PHE A 169 3.54 -1.89 -2.59
CA PHE A 169 3.41 -2.43 -3.95
C PHE A 169 2.75 -1.43 -4.89
N GLY A 170 3.54 -0.73 -5.70
CA GLY A 170 3.01 -0.09 -6.90
C GLY A 170 2.60 -1.19 -7.90
N ALA A 171 1.32 -1.58 -7.86
CA ALA A 171 0.81 -2.71 -8.64
C ALA A 171 0.35 -2.25 -10.03
N TYR A 172 1.21 -2.39 -11.03
CA TYR A 172 0.88 -2.08 -12.41
C TYR A 172 0.30 -3.31 -13.12
N ASP A 173 -0.87 -3.16 -13.71
CA ASP A 173 -1.52 -4.18 -14.53
C ASP A 173 -1.13 -3.97 -16.01
N PRO A 174 -0.27 -4.84 -16.59
CA PRO A 174 0.19 -4.68 -17.97
C PRO A 174 -0.94 -4.83 -19.01
N ALA A 175 -1.97 -5.62 -18.69
CA ALA A 175 -3.12 -5.84 -19.57
C ALA A 175 -4.06 -4.62 -19.58
N LEU A 176 -4.24 -3.98 -18.43
CA LEU A 176 -5.05 -2.77 -18.31
C LEU A 176 -4.28 -1.50 -18.68
N GLY A 177 -2.95 -1.52 -18.60
CA GLY A 177 -2.11 -0.33 -18.78
C GLY A 177 -2.24 0.69 -17.65
N ALA A 178 -2.62 0.27 -16.44
CA ALA A 178 -2.92 1.15 -15.32
C ALA A 178 -2.45 0.55 -13.99
N PHE A 179 -2.33 1.41 -12.96
CA PHE A 179 -2.05 0.99 -11.59
C PHE A 179 -3.35 0.61 -10.87
N ARG A 180 -3.33 -0.51 -10.20
CA ARG A 180 -4.40 -0.96 -9.30
C ARG A 180 -4.02 -0.66 -7.87
N ALA A 181 -4.98 -0.35 -7.03
CA ALA A 181 -4.70 -0.20 -5.61
C ALA A 181 -4.33 -1.56 -5.01
N MET A 182 -3.32 -1.54 -4.13
CA MET A 182 -2.98 -2.58 -3.19
C MET A 182 -3.07 -1.96 -1.80
N LEU A 183 -4.30 -1.53 -1.47
CA LEU A 183 -4.59 -0.61 -0.38
C LEU A 183 -4.42 -1.30 0.97
N LYS A 184 -3.39 -0.91 1.69
CA LYS A 184 -3.09 -1.37 3.04
C LYS A 184 -2.64 -0.18 3.88
N PRO A 185 -2.68 -0.27 5.22
CA PRO A 185 -2.12 0.77 6.08
C PRO A 185 -0.64 1.02 5.79
N VAL A 186 -0.24 2.29 5.80
CA VAL A 186 1.16 2.67 5.57
C VAL A 186 2.01 2.29 6.78
N ALA A 187 3.06 1.51 6.55
CA ALA A 187 3.97 1.06 7.61
C ALA A 187 5.01 2.13 7.98
N LEU A 188 4.84 2.79 9.11
CA LEU A 188 5.76 3.76 9.68
C LEU A 188 6.74 3.08 10.65
N LYS A 189 8.00 3.49 10.62
CA LYS A 189 9.08 2.87 11.41
C LYS A 189 9.91 3.91 12.14
N ASN A 190 10.19 3.64 13.42
CA ASN A 190 11.09 4.46 14.23
C ASN A 190 10.75 5.97 14.15
N GLN A 191 11.70 6.79 13.69
CA GLN A 191 11.55 8.25 13.60
C GLN A 191 10.38 8.69 12.71
N SER A 192 10.04 7.95 11.65
CA SER A 192 8.95 8.32 10.75
C SER A 192 7.59 8.41 11.45
N ILE A 193 7.39 7.70 12.57
CA ILE A 193 6.18 7.78 13.38
C ILE A 193 6.03 9.17 14.00
N ASN A 194 7.11 9.69 14.59
CA ASN A 194 7.12 11.01 15.21
C ASN A 194 7.04 12.13 14.16
N VAL A 195 7.70 11.93 13.01
CA VAL A 195 7.64 12.87 11.88
C VAL A 195 6.20 13.02 11.37
N ILE A 196 5.48 11.92 11.15
CA ILE A 196 4.09 11.99 10.69
C ILE A 196 3.15 12.55 11.77
N ARG A 197 3.37 12.23 13.05
CA ARG A 197 2.61 12.84 14.15
C ARG A 197 2.82 14.36 14.27
N ALA A 198 4.02 14.84 13.99
CA ALA A 198 4.31 16.26 13.96
C ALA A 198 3.71 16.96 12.73
N PHE A 199 3.77 16.28 11.56
CA PHE A 199 3.22 16.76 10.29
C PHE A 199 1.69 16.85 10.31
N GLU A 200 1.01 15.86 10.91
CA GLU A 200 -0.44 15.82 11.07
C GLU A 200 -0.81 15.16 12.41
N PRO A 201 -1.05 15.97 13.46
CA PRO A 201 -1.36 15.45 14.80
C PRO A 201 -2.62 14.59 14.88
N SER A 202 -3.57 14.78 13.96
CA SER A 202 -4.82 14.00 13.87
C SER A 202 -4.69 12.73 13.03
N ALA A 203 -3.48 12.42 12.51
CA ALA A 203 -3.27 11.24 11.67
C ALA A 203 -3.70 9.94 12.38
N PRO A 204 -4.47 9.05 11.72
CA PRO A 204 -4.99 7.83 12.32
C PRO A 204 -3.89 6.75 12.43
N ILE A 205 -2.89 7.02 13.27
CA ILE A 205 -1.79 6.10 13.54
C ILE A 205 -2.23 5.12 14.63
N GLY A 206 -2.21 3.85 14.30
CA GLY A 206 -2.57 2.75 15.19
C GLY A 206 -1.54 2.49 16.32
N PRO A 207 -1.66 1.35 16.99
CA PRO A 207 -0.78 0.98 18.10
C PRO A 207 0.69 0.92 17.71
N LEU A 208 1.57 1.19 18.71
CA LEU A 208 3.01 1.05 18.57
C LEU A 208 3.44 -0.39 18.88
N PHE A 209 4.32 -0.94 18.03
CA PHE A 209 4.93 -2.26 18.22
C PHE A 209 6.45 -2.10 18.36
N PRO A 210 6.98 -1.95 19.59
CA PRO A 210 8.39 -1.57 19.81
C PRO A 210 9.38 -2.70 19.60
N LYS A 211 8.91 -3.96 19.59
CA LYS A 211 9.78 -5.15 19.59
C LYS A 211 9.78 -5.89 18.26
N THR A 212 9.67 -5.18 17.14
CA THR A 212 9.79 -5.81 15.82
C THR A 212 11.24 -5.91 15.38
N ARG A 213 11.54 -6.79 14.40
CA ARG A 213 12.88 -6.88 13.79
C ARG A 213 13.33 -5.59 13.10
N LYS A 214 12.37 -4.69 12.80
CA LYS A 214 12.62 -3.39 12.14
C LYS A 214 12.58 -2.22 13.14
N GLY A 215 12.67 -2.50 14.43
CA GLY A 215 12.51 -1.52 15.51
C GLY A 215 11.04 -1.28 15.86
N THR A 216 10.70 -0.07 16.27
CA THR A 216 9.31 0.32 16.55
C THR A 216 8.55 0.51 15.23
N VAL A 217 7.42 -0.15 15.11
CA VAL A 217 6.51 -0.04 13.94
C VAL A 217 5.14 0.45 14.39
N ALA A 218 4.53 1.30 13.60
CA ALA A 218 3.11 1.64 13.68
C ALA A 218 2.54 1.69 12.25
N HIS A 219 1.22 1.71 12.14
CA HIS A 219 0.55 1.75 10.84
C HIS A 219 -0.39 2.94 10.76
N LEU A 220 -0.31 3.72 9.70
CA LEU A 220 -1.27 4.77 9.37
C LEU A 220 -2.41 4.16 8.58
N GLY A 221 -3.63 4.30 9.07
CA GLY A 221 -4.84 3.83 8.39
C GLY A 221 -5.11 4.60 7.10
N ALA A 222 -5.65 3.90 6.08
CA ALA A 222 -6.11 4.55 4.86
C ALA A 222 -7.38 5.37 5.11
N ASP A 223 -7.51 6.50 4.40
CA ASP A 223 -8.70 7.35 4.49
C ASP A 223 -9.94 6.71 3.84
N VAL A 224 -11.11 7.29 4.09
CA VAL A 224 -12.39 6.76 3.60
C VAL A 224 -12.51 6.81 2.08
N VAL A 225 -11.93 7.81 1.43
CA VAL A 225 -11.97 7.97 -0.04
C VAL A 225 -11.12 6.89 -0.72
N ALA A 226 -9.91 6.66 -0.21
CA ALA A 226 -9.04 5.61 -0.71
C ALA A 226 -9.70 4.22 -0.61
N VAL A 227 -10.37 3.93 0.52
CA VAL A 227 -11.09 2.66 0.71
C VAL A 227 -12.27 2.55 -0.23
N ALA A 228 -13.13 3.58 -0.31
CA ALA A 228 -14.32 3.57 -1.17
C ALA A 228 -13.98 3.39 -2.66
N ARG A 229 -12.82 3.91 -3.07
CA ARG A 229 -12.34 3.89 -4.46
C ARG A 229 -11.23 2.85 -4.71
N CYS A 230 -11.04 1.87 -3.82
CA CYS A 230 -9.91 0.93 -3.91
C CYS A 230 -9.95 0.05 -5.18
N THR A 231 -11.11 -0.14 -5.80
CA THR A 231 -11.25 -0.88 -7.06
C THR A 231 -11.00 -0.04 -8.31
N GLU A 232 -10.91 1.30 -8.17
CA GLU A 232 -10.65 2.20 -9.29
C GLU A 232 -9.16 2.23 -9.63
N ALA A 233 -8.84 1.86 -10.86
CA ALA A 233 -7.49 1.95 -11.39
C ALA A 233 -7.10 3.41 -11.69
N ALA A 234 -5.79 3.69 -11.70
CA ALA A 234 -5.22 4.98 -12.04
C ALA A 234 -4.26 4.85 -13.22
N ALA A 235 -4.39 5.73 -14.20
CA ALA A 235 -3.46 5.75 -15.32
C ALA A 235 -2.04 6.17 -14.86
N PRO A 236 -0.96 5.70 -15.51
CA PRO A 236 0.39 6.13 -15.16
C PRO A 236 0.53 7.66 -15.32
N GLY A 237 1.01 8.36 -14.29
CA GLY A 237 1.18 9.82 -14.28
C GLY A 237 2.62 10.26 -14.30
N ALA A 238 3.36 9.96 -13.23
CA ALA A 238 4.76 10.34 -13.06
C ALA A 238 5.51 9.37 -12.16
N VAL A 239 6.84 9.40 -12.21
CA VAL A 239 7.73 8.64 -11.33
C VAL A 239 8.64 9.62 -10.58
N ILE A 240 8.64 9.56 -9.25
CA ILE A 240 9.53 10.36 -8.40
C ILE A 240 10.31 9.43 -7.47
N LEU A 241 11.64 9.52 -7.52
CA LEU A 241 12.53 8.84 -6.58
C LEU A 241 12.76 9.73 -5.37
N PRO A 242 12.17 9.43 -4.20
CA PRO A 242 12.41 10.20 -2.98
C PRO A 242 13.80 9.90 -2.42
N LYS A 243 14.49 10.95 -2.03
CA LYS A 243 15.78 10.91 -1.33
C LYS A 243 15.78 11.89 -0.17
N TRP A 244 15.37 11.40 0.99
CA TRP A 244 15.47 12.19 2.20
C TRP A 244 16.94 12.42 2.57
N THR A 245 17.31 13.69 2.78
CA THR A 245 18.66 14.10 3.14
C THR A 245 18.56 15.21 4.19
N ALA A 246 19.04 14.95 5.39
CA ALA A 246 18.94 15.90 6.50
C ALA A 246 19.53 17.27 6.13
N GLY A 247 18.77 18.34 6.41
CA GLY A 247 19.17 19.73 6.19
C GLY A 247 19.26 20.17 4.72
N SER A 248 18.88 19.30 3.76
CA SER A 248 18.89 19.70 2.34
C SER A 248 17.71 20.63 2.00
N ALA A 249 17.95 21.58 1.11
CA ALA A 249 16.86 22.28 0.44
C ALA A 249 16.10 21.33 -0.48
N THR A 250 14.78 21.51 -0.56
CA THR A 250 13.92 20.68 -1.42
C THR A 250 14.14 21.03 -2.89
N ARG A 251 14.50 20.03 -3.71
CA ARG A 251 14.68 20.17 -5.15
C ARG A 251 14.26 18.93 -5.92
N LEU A 252 13.76 19.15 -7.13
CA LEU A 252 13.41 18.13 -8.11
C LEU A 252 14.46 18.15 -9.23
N GLU A 253 15.13 17.05 -9.41
CA GLU A 253 16.12 16.85 -10.49
C GLU A 253 15.47 15.97 -11.57
N PRO A 254 15.33 16.46 -12.83
CA PRO A 254 14.75 15.67 -13.92
C PRO A 254 15.52 14.39 -14.18
N MET A 255 14.80 13.32 -14.52
CA MET A 255 15.35 12.03 -14.87
C MET A 255 14.89 11.63 -16.28
N GLY A 256 15.81 11.18 -17.12
CA GLY A 256 15.49 10.65 -18.43
C GLY A 256 14.77 9.31 -18.39
N PRO A 257 14.18 8.87 -19.52
CA PRO A 257 13.48 7.58 -19.61
C PRO A 257 14.34 6.37 -19.23
N ASP A 258 15.62 6.40 -19.48
CA ASP A 258 16.61 5.40 -19.07
C ASP A 258 16.73 5.30 -17.55
N GLY A 259 16.83 6.44 -16.87
CA GLY A 259 16.84 6.51 -15.42
C GLY A 259 15.54 6.00 -14.81
N VAL A 260 14.39 6.38 -15.37
CA VAL A 260 13.07 5.88 -14.96
C VAL A 260 12.98 4.36 -15.14
N PHE A 261 13.40 3.84 -16.30
CA PHE A 261 13.43 2.40 -16.56
C PHE A 261 14.25 1.66 -15.51
N MET A 262 15.48 2.11 -15.26
CA MET A 262 16.37 1.49 -14.27
C MET A 262 15.79 1.53 -12.87
N ALA A 263 15.16 2.65 -12.48
CA ALA A 263 14.50 2.77 -11.19
C ALA A 263 13.34 1.80 -11.03
N LEU A 264 12.50 1.64 -12.06
CA LEU A 264 11.38 0.70 -12.05
C LEU A 264 11.86 -0.76 -12.03
N ALA A 265 12.78 -1.12 -12.94
CA ALA A 265 13.30 -2.48 -13.07
C ALA A 265 14.02 -2.94 -11.79
N TYR A 266 14.86 -2.07 -11.18
CA TYR A 266 15.58 -2.37 -9.95
C TYR A 266 14.64 -2.56 -8.75
N ASN A 267 13.53 -1.83 -8.72
CA ASN A 267 12.55 -1.89 -7.64
C ASN A 267 11.40 -2.88 -7.90
N ALA A 268 11.43 -3.66 -8.98
CA ALA A 268 10.37 -4.63 -9.25
C ALA A 268 10.66 -5.98 -8.59
N PHE A 269 9.75 -6.42 -7.71
CA PHE A 269 9.87 -7.69 -6.98
C PHE A 269 9.87 -8.92 -7.89
N ASN A 270 9.10 -8.88 -8.96
CA ASN A 270 8.85 -10.00 -9.85
C ASN A 270 9.28 -9.75 -11.30
N TYR A 271 10.20 -8.81 -11.53
CA TYR A 271 10.68 -8.43 -12.86
C TYR A 271 11.18 -9.63 -13.66
N THR A 272 12.08 -10.42 -13.07
CA THR A 272 12.63 -11.63 -13.70
C THR A 272 11.59 -12.73 -13.91
N THR A 273 10.63 -12.85 -13.01
CA THR A 273 9.53 -13.83 -13.12
C THR A 273 8.61 -13.50 -14.30
N LEU A 274 8.35 -12.21 -14.53
CA LEU A 274 7.52 -11.74 -15.64
C LEU A 274 8.27 -11.77 -16.99
N GLY A 275 9.60 -11.79 -17.00
CA GLY A 275 10.41 -11.84 -18.21
C GLY A 275 10.10 -10.70 -19.19
N ALA A 276 9.75 -11.04 -20.43
CA ALA A 276 9.44 -10.05 -21.49
C ALA A 276 8.27 -9.12 -21.10
N VAL A 277 7.23 -9.66 -20.46
CA VAL A 277 6.08 -8.85 -20.00
C VAL A 277 6.51 -7.80 -18.98
N GLY A 278 7.40 -8.15 -18.06
CA GLY A 278 7.96 -7.21 -17.06
C GLY A 278 8.83 -6.14 -17.72
N PHE A 279 9.66 -6.52 -18.69
CA PHE A 279 10.48 -5.59 -19.46
C PHE A 279 9.60 -4.59 -20.24
N ASP A 280 8.63 -5.07 -21.00
CA ASP A 280 7.75 -4.23 -21.81
C ASP A 280 6.91 -3.29 -20.95
N ALA A 281 6.43 -3.77 -19.79
CA ALA A 281 5.70 -2.95 -18.83
C ALA A 281 6.59 -1.81 -18.28
N ALA A 282 7.80 -2.12 -17.82
CA ALA A 282 8.74 -1.12 -17.33
C ALA A 282 9.15 -0.12 -18.41
N LEU A 283 9.39 -0.59 -19.64
CA LEU A 283 9.72 0.25 -20.78
C LEU A 283 8.57 1.19 -21.16
N ARG A 284 7.33 0.68 -21.16
CA ARG A 284 6.13 1.49 -21.44
C ARG A 284 5.96 2.58 -20.39
N LEU A 285 6.12 2.25 -19.11
CA LEU A 285 6.07 3.22 -18.02
C LEU A 285 7.18 4.27 -18.15
N ALA A 286 8.42 3.86 -18.44
CA ALA A 286 9.57 4.75 -18.59
C ALA A 286 9.43 5.75 -19.75
N ARG A 287 8.79 5.32 -20.85
CA ARG A 287 8.53 6.18 -22.02
C ARG A 287 7.30 7.08 -21.81
N GLY A 288 6.30 6.60 -21.05
CA GLY A 288 5.03 7.30 -20.84
C GLY A 288 4.96 8.21 -19.64
N CYS A 289 5.88 8.07 -18.67
CA CYS A 289 5.89 8.83 -17.43
C CYS A 289 7.12 9.72 -17.33
N PRO A 290 6.97 11.02 -17.16
CA PRO A 290 8.09 11.88 -16.77
C PRO A 290 8.62 11.47 -15.40
N GLY A 291 9.94 11.61 -15.20
CA GLY A 291 10.63 11.19 -13.99
C GLY A 291 11.46 12.27 -13.32
N TRP A 292 11.59 12.17 -11.99
CA TRP A 292 12.44 13.05 -11.18
C TRP A 292 13.05 12.32 -9.99
N THR A 293 14.16 12.84 -9.49
CA THR A 293 14.64 12.59 -8.14
C THR A 293 14.21 13.75 -7.26
N LEU A 294 13.53 13.48 -6.16
CA LEU A 294 13.16 14.47 -5.14
C LEU A 294 14.14 14.38 -3.98
N ILE A 295 14.97 15.37 -3.81
CA ILE A 295 15.85 15.54 -2.64
C ILE A 295 15.15 16.49 -1.69
N TYR A 296 14.99 16.09 -0.42
CA TYR A 296 14.24 16.88 0.56
C TYR A 296 14.64 16.53 1.99
N SER A 297 14.37 17.44 2.91
CA SER A 297 14.46 17.22 4.37
C SER A 297 13.16 17.55 5.08
N ASP A 298 12.35 18.46 4.53
CA ASP A 298 11.07 18.90 5.04
C ASP A 298 9.91 18.30 4.25
N LEU A 299 8.86 17.85 4.93
CA LEU A 299 7.71 17.18 4.29
C LEU A 299 6.73 18.17 3.67
N ASP A 300 6.50 19.34 4.31
CA ASP A 300 5.58 20.33 3.76
C ASP A 300 6.14 20.91 2.47
N ASP A 301 7.45 21.23 2.44
CA ASP A 301 8.14 21.65 1.23
C ASP A 301 8.10 20.57 0.13
N ALA A 302 8.31 19.30 0.50
CA ALA A 302 8.29 18.18 -0.45
C ALA A 302 6.90 18.02 -1.09
N VAL A 303 5.84 18.06 -0.28
CA VAL A 303 4.45 17.96 -0.76
C VAL A 303 4.11 19.15 -1.65
N ALA A 304 4.40 20.38 -1.23
CA ALA A 304 4.15 21.59 -2.02
C ALA A 304 4.87 21.56 -3.37
N ARG A 305 6.10 21.04 -3.40
CA ARG A 305 6.88 20.90 -4.63
C ARG A 305 6.29 19.86 -5.58
N ILE A 306 5.81 18.73 -5.03
CA ILE A 306 5.09 17.70 -5.81
C ILE A 306 3.77 18.26 -6.35
N ASP A 307 3.00 18.98 -5.54
CA ASP A 307 1.73 19.58 -5.97
C ASP A 307 1.94 20.59 -7.12
N THR A 308 2.98 21.42 -7.03
CA THR A 308 3.35 22.37 -8.10
C THR A 308 3.74 21.61 -9.38
N LEU A 309 4.56 20.56 -9.25
CA LEU A 309 4.96 19.72 -10.38
C LEU A 309 3.76 19.05 -11.04
N TRP A 310 2.80 18.59 -10.23
CA TRP A 310 1.62 17.87 -10.69
C TRP A 310 0.75 18.70 -11.60
N GLN A 311 0.57 19.99 -11.31
CA GLN A 311 -0.15 20.92 -12.20
C GLN A 311 0.51 20.97 -13.58
N GLY A 312 1.83 20.94 -13.66
CA GLY A 312 2.57 20.88 -14.93
C GLY A 312 2.38 19.55 -15.68
N VAL A 313 2.25 18.42 -14.95
CA VAL A 313 1.97 17.10 -15.53
C VAL A 313 0.57 17.08 -16.14
N LEU A 314 -0.43 17.59 -15.44
CA LEU A 314 -1.80 17.70 -15.91
C LEU A 314 -1.90 18.60 -17.16
N ALA A 315 -1.28 19.78 -17.12
CA ALA A 315 -1.30 20.73 -18.22
C ALA A 315 -0.71 20.13 -19.53
N LYS A 316 0.38 19.38 -19.43
CA LYS A 316 0.98 18.72 -20.59
C LYS A 316 0.09 17.61 -21.17
N ARG A 317 -0.65 16.88 -20.33
CA ARG A 317 -1.58 15.85 -20.79
C ARG A 317 -2.85 16.41 -21.42
N ALA A 318 -3.28 17.57 -20.99
CA ALA A 318 -4.45 18.26 -21.55
C ALA A 318 -4.19 18.85 -22.96
N GLN A 319 -2.93 19.03 -23.35
CA GLN A 319 -2.57 19.48 -24.70
C GLN A 319 -2.78 18.31 -25.68
N PRO A 320 -3.58 18.48 -26.76
CA PRO A 320 -3.73 17.47 -27.80
C PRO A 320 -2.33 17.16 -28.37
N GLN A 321 -1.96 15.87 -28.39
CA GLN A 321 -0.79 15.43 -29.13
C GLN A 321 -1.03 15.77 -30.60
N ASN A 322 -0.43 16.85 -31.09
CA ASN A 322 -0.33 17.10 -32.50
C ASN A 322 0.45 15.91 -33.08
N LEU A 323 -0.28 14.99 -33.70
CA LEU A 323 0.30 13.97 -34.55
C LEU A 323 1.09 14.73 -35.62
N VAL A 324 2.40 14.88 -35.44
CA VAL A 324 3.31 15.28 -36.48
C VAL A 324 3.23 14.18 -37.52
N GLY A 325 2.61 14.54 -38.66
CA GLY A 325 2.42 13.65 -39.78
C GLY A 325 3.76 13.03 -40.20
N GLU A 326 3.71 11.74 -40.50
CA GLU A 326 4.75 11.07 -41.26
C GLU A 326 4.96 11.86 -42.56
N PRO A 327 6.18 12.23 -42.93
CA PRO A 327 6.48 12.62 -44.29
C PRO A 327 6.39 11.39 -45.21
N ALA A 328 5.64 11.56 -46.29
CA ALA A 328 5.45 10.60 -47.39
C ALA A 328 6.76 10.12 -48.02
#